data_dae3e56a09f70552cf133a59e4afe75d
#
_entry.id   dae3e56a09f70552cf133a59e4afe75d
#
_cell.length_a   1.000
_cell.length_b   1.000
_cell.length_c   1.000
_cell.angle_alpha   90.00
_cell.angle_beta   90.00
_cell.angle_gamma   90.00
#
_symmetry.space_group_name_H-M   'P 1'
#
loop_
_entity.id
_entity.type
_entity.pdbx_description
1 polymer ?
#
loop_
_entity_poly.entity_id
_entity_poly.type
_entity_poly.pdbx_seq_one_letter_code
_entity_poly.pdbx_strand_id
1 'polypeptide(L)' 'MRGFVPPDPETGVSDVRFAVIYTPRLNRKRFPAGNVEIMDSEDAARAAADPAANRHPALVIGPSKSSEGQFIFYLQRWL' A
#
# COMPACT_ATOMS: atom_id res chain seq x y z
N MET A 1 -7.12 25.55 14.53
CA MET A 1 -7.03 25.20 14.28
C MET A 1 -6.92 24.98 14.11
N ARG A 2 -6.69 24.87 14.01
CA ARG A 2 -6.37 24.47 13.71
C ARG A 2 -6.29 23.81 13.41
N GLY A 3 -6.61 23.78 13.58
CA GLY A 3 -6.31 22.91 13.31
C GLY A 3 -5.92 22.15 12.46
N PHE A 4 -6.03 22.33 12.17
CA PHE A 4 -5.64 21.63 11.33
C PHE A 4 -4.50 21.59 11.07
N VAL A 5 -4.04 21.12 11.70
CA VAL A 5 -2.78 21.04 11.38
C VAL A 5 -2.54 20.24 10.23
N PRO A 6 -2.03 20.78 9.29
CA PRO A 6 -1.70 19.99 8.20
C PRO A 6 -0.61 19.09 8.62
N PRO A 7 -0.69 17.92 8.27
CA PRO A 7 0.41 17.07 8.43
C PRO A 7 1.54 17.67 7.74
N ASP A 8 2.66 17.58 8.32
CA ASP A 8 3.76 18.07 7.62
C ASP A 8 4.05 17.15 6.49
N PRO A 9 4.96 17.54 5.66
CA PRO A 9 5.22 16.81 4.45
C PRO A 9 5.66 15.40 4.68
N GLU A 10 6.32 15.20 5.75
CA GLU A 10 6.74 13.89 6.00
C GLU A 10 5.59 13.04 6.29
N THR A 11 4.60 13.63 6.77
CA THR A 11 3.47 12.88 7.08
C THR A 11 2.62 12.71 5.88
N GLY A 12 3.01 13.21 4.80
CA GLY A 12 2.41 12.78 3.59
C GLY A 12 2.50 11.31 3.50
N VAL A 13 3.39 10.80 4.23
CA VAL A 13 3.41 9.41 4.44
C VAL A 13 2.17 8.86 4.96
N SER A 14 1.34 9.66 5.48
CA SER A 14 0.10 9.17 5.94
C SER A 14 -0.83 8.81 4.81
N ASP A 15 -0.38 8.78 3.60
CA ASP A 15 -1.16 8.22 2.52
C ASP A 15 -1.18 6.72 2.66
N VAL A 16 -1.92 6.27 3.65
CA VAL A 16 -2.14 4.85 3.87
C VAL A 16 -3.30 4.43 3.01
N ARG A 17 -3.15 3.35 2.28
CA ARG A 17 -4.16 2.89 1.34
C ARG A 17 -4.42 1.41 1.49
N PHE A 18 -5.65 1.02 1.24
CA PHE A 18 -5.97 -0.39 1.14
C PHE A 18 -5.57 -0.88 -0.23
N ALA A 19 -5.02 -2.08 -0.30
CA ALA A 19 -4.51 -2.60 -1.55
C ALA A 19 -4.49 -4.11 -1.55
N VAL A 20 -4.33 -4.68 -2.75
CA VAL A 20 -4.07 -6.08 -2.92
C VAL A 20 -2.69 -6.19 -3.54
N ILE A 21 -1.83 -6.99 -2.94
CA ILE A 21 -0.46 -7.14 -3.39
C ILE A 21 -0.27 -8.52 -3.99
N TYR A 22 0.28 -8.55 -5.19
CA TYR A 22 0.63 -9.80 -5.83
C TYR A 22 2.05 -10.16 -5.43
N THR A 23 2.20 -11.19 -4.62
CA THR A 23 3.51 -11.65 -4.21
C THR A 23 3.42 -13.09 -3.74
N PRO A 24 4.39 -13.93 -4.11
CA PRO A 24 4.44 -15.29 -3.60
C PRO A 24 5.01 -15.37 -2.20
N ARG A 25 5.56 -14.27 -1.68
CA ARG A 25 6.19 -14.26 -0.36
C ARG A 25 5.62 -13.14 0.48
N LEU A 26 5.33 -13.43 1.72
CA LEU A 26 4.73 -12.46 2.63
C LEU A 26 5.75 -11.79 3.55
N ASN A 27 7.02 -12.08 3.36
CA ASN A 27 8.05 -11.48 4.21
C ASN A 27 8.71 -10.24 3.63
N ARG A 28 8.22 -9.76 2.49
CA ARG A 28 8.73 -8.53 1.89
C ARG A 28 8.00 -7.33 2.45
N LYS A 29 8.68 -6.19 2.44
CA LYS A 29 8.11 -4.94 2.94
C LYS A 29 7.95 -3.88 1.85
N ARG A 30 8.57 -4.05 0.70
CA ARG A 30 8.49 -3.10 -0.39
C ARG A 30 8.02 -3.83 -1.63
N PHE A 31 7.13 -3.18 -2.37
CA PHE A 31 6.59 -3.77 -3.58
C PHE A 31 6.50 -2.72 -4.67
N PRO A 32 6.93 -3.05 -5.90
CA PRO A 32 6.77 -2.11 -7.01
C PRO A 32 5.29 -1.89 -7.29
N ALA A 33 4.98 -0.72 -7.78
CA ALA A 33 3.59 -0.35 -8.01
C ALA A 33 2.87 -1.33 -8.95
N GLY A 34 3.60 -1.95 -9.83
CA GLY A 34 3.00 -2.92 -10.73
C GLY A 34 2.47 -4.17 -10.04
N ASN A 35 2.92 -4.43 -8.82
CA ASN A 35 2.44 -5.57 -8.05
C ASN A 35 1.37 -5.18 -7.04
N VAL A 36 0.96 -3.93 -7.01
CA VAL A 36 0.06 -3.41 -5.99
C VAL A 36 -1.16 -2.81 -6.67
N GLU A 37 -2.33 -3.28 -6.28
CA GLU A 37 -3.58 -2.75 -6.81
C GLU A 37 -4.29 -2.01 -5.68
N ILE A 38 -4.51 -0.71 -5.84
CA ILE A 38 -5.12 0.11 -4.80
C ILE A 38 -6.62 -0.14 -4.79
N MET A 39 -7.16 -0.28 -3.60
CA MET A 39 -8.59 -0.50 -3.39
C MET A 39 -9.20 0.64 -2.60
N ASP A 40 -10.51 0.79 -2.71
CA ASP A 40 -11.20 1.88 -2.05
C ASP A 40 -11.41 1.64 -0.56
N SER A 41 -11.40 0.39 -0.14
CA SER A 41 -11.71 0.06 1.25
C SER A 41 -11.10 -1.27 1.62
N GLU A 42 -11.13 -1.55 2.91
CA GLU A 42 -10.65 -2.83 3.40
C GLU A 42 -11.49 -3.97 2.84
N ASP A 43 -12.80 -3.78 2.80
CA ASP A 43 -13.69 -4.81 2.26
C ASP A 43 -13.39 -5.07 0.80
N ALA A 44 -13.12 -4.02 0.03
CA ALA A 44 -12.79 -4.20 -1.38
C ALA A 44 -11.47 -4.94 -1.52
N ALA A 45 -10.49 -4.63 -0.67
CA ALA A 45 -9.21 -5.32 -0.74
C ALA A 45 -9.37 -6.79 -0.41
N ARG A 46 -10.15 -7.09 0.60
CA ARG A 46 -10.37 -8.49 0.98
C ARG A 46 -11.15 -9.24 -0.08
N ALA A 47 -12.11 -8.57 -0.69
CA ALA A 47 -12.91 -9.21 -1.75
C ALA A 47 -12.09 -9.48 -2.99
N ALA A 48 -11.12 -8.63 -3.28
CA ALA A 48 -10.28 -8.81 -4.45
C ALA A 48 -9.10 -9.73 -4.20
N ALA A 49 -8.85 -10.08 -2.94
CA ALA A 49 -7.73 -10.93 -2.61
C ALA A 49 -7.99 -12.35 -3.09
N ASP A 50 -6.90 -13.02 -3.43
CA ASP A 50 -6.97 -14.41 -3.86
C ASP A 50 -5.66 -15.08 -3.47
N PRO A 51 -5.58 -15.58 -2.24
CA PRO A 51 -4.32 -16.18 -1.77
C PRO A 51 -3.84 -17.32 -2.66
N ALA A 52 -4.74 -18.04 -3.29
CA ALA A 52 -4.34 -19.11 -4.18
C ALA A 52 -3.62 -18.57 -5.41
N ALA A 53 -3.88 -17.32 -5.77
CA ALA A 53 -3.19 -16.66 -6.87
C ALA A 53 -2.13 -15.70 -6.38
N ASN A 54 -1.69 -15.83 -5.13
CA ASN A 54 -0.68 -14.97 -4.52
C ASN A 54 -1.10 -13.52 -4.44
N ARG A 55 -2.40 -13.25 -4.32
CA ARG A 55 -2.93 -11.91 -4.16
C ARG A 55 -3.42 -11.76 -2.73
N HIS A 56 -2.81 -10.86 -1.98
CA HIS A 56 -3.07 -10.73 -0.56
C HIS A 56 -3.52 -9.31 -0.22
N PRO A 57 -4.53 -9.16 0.62
CA PRO A 57 -4.98 -7.82 1.00
C PRO A 57 -4.00 -7.22 1.99
N ALA A 58 -3.76 -5.94 1.86
CA ALA A 58 -2.76 -5.28 2.68
C ALA A 58 -3.06 -3.81 2.85
N LEU A 59 -2.45 -3.24 3.86
CA LEU A 59 -2.45 -1.81 4.07
C LEU A 59 -1.06 -1.33 3.70
N VAL A 60 -0.98 -0.37 2.78
CA VAL A 60 0.30 0.08 2.24
C VAL A 60 0.42 1.59 2.38
N ILE A 61 1.64 2.06 2.33
CA ILE A 61 1.95 3.48 2.35
C ILE A 61 2.62 3.83 1.04
N GLY A 62 2.17 4.90 0.43
CA GLY A 62 2.78 5.37 -0.79
C GLY A 62 1.75 5.84 -1.80
N PRO A 63 2.15 5.97 -3.03
CA PRO A 63 3.42 5.51 -3.59
C PRO A 63 4.56 6.46 -3.28
N SER A 64 5.77 5.89 -3.23
CA SER A 64 6.99 6.67 -3.11
C SER A 64 7.82 6.44 -4.36
N LYS A 65 8.48 7.49 -4.83
CA LYS A 65 9.29 7.35 -6.02
C LYS A 65 10.69 6.93 -5.61
N SER A 66 11.19 5.88 -6.23
CA SER A 66 12.54 5.41 -5.94
C SER A 66 13.54 6.26 -6.69
N SER A 67 14.81 6.08 -6.34
CA SER A 67 15.87 6.80 -7.03
C SER A 67 15.97 6.43 -8.49
N GLU A 68 15.39 5.31 -8.88
CA GLU A 68 15.40 4.88 -10.25
C GLU A 68 14.16 5.34 -11.01
N GLY A 69 13.32 6.12 -10.35
CA GLY A 69 12.14 6.67 -11.01
C GLY A 69 10.91 5.76 -10.95
N GLN A 70 11.00 4.64 -10.28
CA GLN A 70 9.87 3.74 -10.16
C GLN A 70 9.07 4.05 -8.92
N PHE A 71 7.77 3.80 -8.98
CA PHE A 71 6.93 3.97 -7.80
C PHE A 71 6.90 2.69 -7.00
N ILE A 72 7.01 2.83 -5.68
CA ILE A 72 7.09 1.72 -4.74
C ILE A 72 6.11 1.97 -3.61
N PHE A 73 5.46 0.92 -3.17
CA PHE A 73 4.63 0.95 -1.98
C PHE A 73 5.33 0.20 -0.85
N TYR A 74 5.17 0.72 0.37
CA TYR A 74 5.71 0.08 1.55
C TYR A 74 4.57 -0.59 2.30
N LEU A 75 4.80 -1.80 2.75
CA LEU A 75 3.79 -2.54 3.49
C LEU A 75 3.67 -1.98 4.89
N GLN A 76 2.44 -1.64 5.28
CA GLN A 76 2.14 -1.27 6.66
C GLN A 76 1.80 -2.54 7.43
N ARG A 77 0.88 -3.33 6.89
CA ARG A 77 0.54 -4.63 7.48
C ARG A 77 -0.33 -5.40 6.49
N TRP A 78 -0.36 -6.70 6.68
CA TRP A 78 -1.30 -7.53 5.94
C TRP A 78 -2.68 -7.45 6.60
N LEU A 79 -3.70 -7.50 5.81
CA LEU A 79 -5.08 -7.45 6.34
C LEU A 79 -5.65 -8.82 6.63
#